data_81549a10edaed29ce8f563303069b5af
#
_entry.id   81549a10edaed29ce8f563303069b5af
#
_cell.length_a   1.000
_cell.length_b   1.000
_cell.length_c   1.000
_cell.angle_alpha   90.00
_cell.angle_beta   90.00
_cell.angle_gamma   90.00
#
_symmetry.space_group_name_H-M   'P 1'
#
loop_
_entity.id
_entity.type
_entity.pdbx_description
1 polymer ?
#
loop_
_entity_poly.entity_id
_entity_poly.type
_entity_poly.pdbx_seq_one_letter_code
_entity_poly.pdbx_strand_id
1 'polypeptide(L)'
;MIVFLFRGIFRDKSRFLFPISIVTIGVALVVALVGFMEGVFMGMIDMTANLDTGHLRLVNKPFYDEEHLRPLDRSLAAQKETLKWLEHNTNSDIKWAPRIRWGALLDVPDINGNTKLQTPVVGMALDLKSSDSFEVKRLRLVESLLKGKLPLSKNEMVIGNQLAQSLKISLGQSVTVLGQSFDGGLVADNYTVVGFVKFGVTAMDKKMVLIDLIDAQNTFYMEDTVTDWLGYFPPSFNFTNYVDVKNKINFNLNTWIKTPPKDWAKDDIPITLSILDQQNIGSMVKTFTLIKSFVIGIFTFLMMLVLWNAGVLSGIHRYGEMGLRLAFGESHWKLIFTLGIEGLFIGILGSIVGCIIGGTFTWYLQDIGLNMGDAFSKSGLMINDVVRARLTLEGFIQGIIPGIFSSVTGTIIASLAIFKRSEANLFRELEAG
;
A
#
# COMPACT_ATOMS: atom_id res chain seq x y z
N MET A 1 20.87 19.56 -39.14
CA MET A 1 20.24 18.21 -39.16
C MET A 1 19.01 18.12 -38.27
N ILE A 2 19.10 18.44 -36.99
CA ILE A 2 17.96 18.37 -36.04
C ILE A 2 16.78 19.27 -36.46
N VAL A 3 17.04 20.51 -36.88
CA VAL A 3 16.00 21.47 -37.34
C VAL A 3 15.30 20.98 -38.62
N PHE A 4 16.00 20.26 -39.49
CA PHE A 4 15.43 19.70 -40.69
C PHE A 4 14.52 18.48 -40.39
N LEU A 5 14.91 17.65 -39.44
CA LEU A 5 14.08 16.55 -38.91
C LEU A 5 12.81 17.09 -38.24
N PHE A 6 12.92 18.15 -37.44
CA PHE A 6 11.77 18.81 -36.79
C PHE A 6 10.76 19.34 -37.82
N ARG A 7 11.22 20.01 -38.87
CA ARG A 7 10.35 20.50 -39.96
C ARG A 7 9.71 19.36 -40.75
N GLY A 8 10.43 18.23 -40.94
CA GLY A 8 9.89 17.03 -41.56
C GLY A 8 8.73 16.40 -40.78
N ILE A 9 8.83 16.38 -39.44
CA ILE A 9 7.81 15.84 -38.52
C ILE A 9 6.47 16.58 -38.67
N PHE A 10 6.50 17.90 -38.77
CA PHE A 10 5.27 18.71 -38.86
C PHE A 10 4.65 18.75 -40.26
N ARG A 11 5.40 18.40 -41.30
CA ARG A 11 4.94 18.47 -42.69
C ARG A 11 4.11 17.25 -43.09
N ASP A 12 4.38 16.06 -42.54
CA ASP A 12 3.71 14.80 -42.89
C ASP A 12 3.03 14.19 -41.64
N LYS A 13 1.89 14.80 -41.24
CA LYS A 13 1.17 14.49 -40.01
C LYS A 13 0.72 13.03 -39.90
N SER A 14 0.36 12.39 -41.03
CA SER A 14 -0.12 11.00 -41.04
C SER A 14 0.95 10.00 -40.63
N ARG A 15 2.20 10.31 -40.83
CA ARG A 15 3.38 9.48 -40.62
C ARG A 15 3.79 9.34 -39.17
N PHE A 16 3.63 10.41 -38.39
CA PHE A 16 4.04 10.48 -37.00
C PHE A 16 2.90 10.25 -36.03
N LEU A 17 1.67 10.57 -36.42
CA LEU A 17 0.50 10.42 -35.55
C LEU A 17 0.29 8.98 -35.09
N PHE A 18 0.46 8.00 -36.00
CA PHE A 18 0.22 6.60 -35.67
C PHE A 18 1.26 6.06 -34.66
N PRO A 19 2.59 6.17 -34.84
CA PRO A 19 3.57 5.77 -33.83
C PRO A 19 3.45 6.56 -32.52
N ILE A 20 3.21 7.89 -32.59
CA ILE A 20 3.00 8.70 -31.39
C ILE A 20 1.79 8.22 -30.62
N SER A 21 0.66 7.93 -31.28
CA SER A 21 -0.55 7.46 -30.61
C SER A 21 -0.34 6.10 -29.93
N ILE A 22 0.44 5.20 -30.52
CA ILE A 22 0.79 3.92 -29.90
C ILE A 22 1.59 4.15 -28.59
N VAL A 23 2.63 4.99 -28.66
CA VAL A 23 3.42 5.32 -27.45
C VAL A 23 2.56 6.02 -26.41
N THR A 24 1.72 6.97 -26.84
CA THR A 24 0.80 7.69 -25.96
C THR A 24 -0.13 6.74 -25.21
N ILE A 25 -0.79 5.84 -25.92
CA ILE A 25 -1.73 4.86 -25.30
C ILE A 25 -0.94 3.91 -24.39
N GLY A 26 0.20 3.39 -24.85
CA GLY A 26 1.02 2.48 -24.05
C GLY A 26 1.51 3.12 -22.75
N VAL A 27 2.05 4.34 -22.82
CA VAL A 27 2.53 5.07 -21.65
C VAL A 27 1.35 5.45 -20.73
N ALA A 28 0.22 5.90 -21.27
CA ALA A 28 -0.96 6.21 -20.50
C ALA A 28 -1.47 4.98 -19.72
N LEU A 29 -1.50 3.81 -20.35
CA LEU A 29 -1.88 2.56 -19.70
C LEU A 29 -0.88 2.14 -18.63
N VAL A 30 0.43 2.27 -18.88
CA VAL A 30 1.46 1.95 -17.86
C VAL A 30 1.33 2.88 -16.66
N VAL A 31 1.21 4.19 -16.86
CA VAL A 31 1.06 5.17 -15.77
C VAL A 31 -0.20 4.89 -14.96
N ALA A 32 -1.32 4.65 -15.62
CA ALA A 32 -2.60 4.35 -14.96
C ALA A 32 -2.53 3.04 -14.17
N LEU A 33 -1.99 1.98 -14.76
CA LEU A 33 -1.89 0.67 -14.13
C LEU A 33 -0.93 0.69 -12.93
N VAL A 34 0.25 1.29 -13.09
CA VAL A 34 1.23 1.44 -12.01
C VAL A 34 0.65 2.29 -10.88
N GLY A 35 0.00 3.42 -11.20
CA GLY A 35 -0.65 4.25 -10.20
C GLY A 35 -1.77 3.53 -9.45
N PHE A 36 -2.54 2.69 -10.13
CA PHE A 36 -3.56 1.86 -9.51
C PHE A 36 -2.95 0.77 -8.61
N MET A 37 -1.96 0.03 -9.11
CA MET A 37 -1.25 -1.01 -8.34
C MET A 37 -0.59 -0.42 -7.09
N GLU A 38 0.09 0.72 -7.21
CA GLU A 38 0.72 1.44 -6.11
C GLU A 38 -0.32 1.89 -5.09
N GLY A 39 -1.45 2.41 -5.55
CA GLY A 39 -2.54 2.86 -4.69
C GLY A 39 -3.17 1.73 -3.88
N VAL A 40 -3.44 0.58 -4.51
CA VAL A 40 -3.95 -0.62 -3.84
C VAL A 40 -2.97 -1.10 -2.77
N PHE A 41 -1.71 -1.26 -3.16
CA PHE A 41 -0.69 -1.84 -2.32
C PHE A 41 -0.34 -0.94 -1.13
N MET A 42 -0.09 0.34 -1.39
CA MET A 42 0.20 1.31 -0.33
C MET A 42 -1.01 1.56 0.56
N GLY A 43 -2.22 1.57 -0.02
CA GLY A 43 -3.45 1.67 0.75
C GLY A 43 -3.63 0.50 1.72
N MET A 44 -3.27 -0.72 1.33
CA MET A 44 -3.25 -1.89 2.21
C MET A 44 -2.23 -1.72 3.35
N ILE A 45 -1.01 -1.27 3.04
CA ILE A 45 0.03 -1.05 4.04
C ILE A 45 -0.38 0.06 5.02
N ASP A 46 -0.84 1.20 4.50
CA ASP A 46 -1.29 2.32 5.33
C ASP A 46 -2.46 1.91 6.25
N MET A 47 -3.37 1.08 5.75
CA MET A 47 -4.48 0.56 6.55
C MET A 47 -3.99 -0.40 7.63
N THR A 48 -3.07 -1.31 7.30
CA THR A 48 -2.46 -2.22 8.27
C THR A 48 -1.70 -1.44 9.35
N ALA A 49 -0.92 -0.42 8.95
CA ALA A 49 -0.24 0.47 9.88
C ALA A 49 -1.23 1.19 10.81
N ASN A 50 -2.30 1.72 10.25
CA ASN A 50 -3.27 2.48 11.02
C ASN A 50 -4.09 1.63 11.99
N LEU A 51 -4.52 0.46 11.57
CA LEU A 51 -5.43 -0.36 12.37
C LEU A 51 -4.69 -1.33 13.30
N ASP A 52 -3.51 -1.83 12.88
CA ASP A 52 -2.89 -2.95 13.57
C ASP A 52 -1.43 -2.71 13.97
N THR A 53 -0.51 -2.54 13.03
CA THR A 53 0.93 -2.63 13.31
C THR A 53 1.59 -1.34 13.76
N GLY A 54 0.98 -0.17 13.52
CA GLY A 54 1.70 1.11 13.56
C GLY A 54 2.76 1.19 12.45
N HIS A 55 3.44 2.33 12.34
CA HIS A 55 4.65 2.44 11.51
C HIS A 55 5.87 1.86 12.23
N LEU A 56 5.89 2.02 13.55
CA LEU A 56 6.80 1.37 14.49
C LEU A 56 5.97 0.69 15.57
N ARG A 57 6.50 -0.38 16.14
CA ARG A 57 5.89 -1.09 17.24
C ARG A 57 6.96 -1.47 18.26
N LEU A 58 6.80 -1.03 19.51
CA LEU A 58 7.56 -1.55 20.63
C LEU A 58 6.72 -2.63 21.32
N VAL A 59 7.28 -3.79 21.46
CA VAL A 59 6.59 -4.99 21.98
C VAL A 59 7.58 -5.86 22.74
N ASN A 60 7.09 -6.64 23.70
CA ASN A 60 7.89 -7.68 24.30
C ASN A 60 8.10 -8.84 23.33
N LYS A 61 9.35 -9.29 23.14
CA LYS A 61 9.67 -10.37 22.20
C LYS A 61 8.89 -11.65 22.48
N PRO A 62 8.75 -12.15 23.73
CA PRO A 62 7.91 -13.31 24.02
C PRO A 62 6.44 -13.15 23.62
N PHE A 63 5.87 -11.93 23.72
CA PHE A 63 4.53 -11.65 23.22
C PHE A 63 4.48 -11.71 21.70
N TYR A 64 5.46 -11.13 21.01
CA TYR A 64 5.51 -11.09 19.55
C TYR A 64 5.68 -12.49 18.94
N ASP A 65 6.50 -13.34 19.53
CA ASP A 65 6.74 -14.69 19.03
C ASP A 65 5.47 -15.58 19.09
N GLU A 66 4.53 -15.27 20.01
CA GLU A 66 3.26 -15.98 20.16
C GLU A 66 2.03 -15.05 19.94
N GLU A 67 2.18 -13.99 19.17
CA GLU A 67 1.16 -12.96 18.95
C GLU A 67 -0.21 -13.54 18.52
N HIS A 68 -0.23 -14.66 17.82
CA HIS A 68 -1.46 -15.32 17.37
C HIS A 68 -2.32 -15.83 18.53
N LEU A 69 -1.72 -16.10 19.69
CA LEU A 69 -2.40 -16.52 20.94
C LEU A 69 -2.82 -15.33 21.78
N ARG A 70 -2.20 -14.16 21.59
CA ARG A 70 -2.36 -12.93 22.38
C ARG A 70 -2.15 -13.14 23.88
N PRO A 71 -0.98 -13.66 24.27
CA PRO A 71 -0.69 -14.02 25.66
C PRO A 71 -0.51 -12.77 26.51
N LEU A 72 -1.54 -12.39 27.28
CA LEU A 72 -1.52 -11.18 28.10
C LEU A 72 -0.44 -11.21 29.20
N ASP A 73 -0.09 -12.38 29.70
CA ASP A 73 0.99 -12.61 30.67
C ASP A 73 2.39 -12.22 30.17
N ARG A 74 2.56 -11.99 28.86
CA ARG A 74 3.82 -11.59 28.23
C ARG A 74 3.83 -10.12 27.78
N SER A 75 2.92 -9.33 28.32
CA SER A 75 2.81 -7.90 28.03
C SER A 75 3.89 -7.09 28.73
N LEU A 76 4.12 -5.85 28.28
CA LEU A 76 5.10 -4.94 28.88
C LEU A 76 4.47 -4.15 30.03
N ALA A 77 5.01 -4.30 31.23
CA ALA A 77 4.69 -3.48 32.39
C ALA A 77 5.36 -2.08 32.30
N ALA A 78 5.14 -1.25 33.31
CA ALA A 78 5.70 0.10 33.43
C ALA A 78 5.35 1.01 32.24
N GLN A 79 4.06 1.07 31.89
CA GLN A 79 3.53 1.87 30.78
C GLN A 79 3.99 3.33 30.85
N LYS A 80 3.92 3.95 32.03
CA LYS A 80 4.25 5.37 32.23
C LYS A 80 5.75 5.66 32.03
N GLU A 81 6.62 4.76 32.50
CA GLU A 81 8.08 4.89 32.33
C GLU A 81 8.46 4.66 30.87
N THR A 82 7.85 3.66 30.23
CA THR A 82 8.08 3.33 28.81
C THR A 82 7.70 4.51 27.90
N LEU A 83 6.57 5.18 28.17
CA LEU A 83 6.18 6.36 27.40
C LEU A 83 7.21 7.48 27.51
N LYS A 84 7.64 7.83 28.73
CA LYS A 84 8.65 8.86 28.95
C LYS A 84 9.97 8.53 28.26
N TRP A 85 10.35 7.27 28.30
CA TRP A 85 11.57 6.80 27.63
C TRP A 85 11.45 6.92 26.09
N LEU A 86 10.30 6.53 25.50
CA LEU A 86 10.03 6.65 24.08
C LEU A 86 10.06 8.11 23.63
N GLU A 87 9.39 9.01 24.34
CA GLU A 87 9.37 10.44 24.04
C GLU A 87 10.77 11.07 24.12
N HIS A 88 11.60 10.63 25.05
CA HIS A 88 12.99 11.13 25.17
C HIS A 88 13.93 10.60 24.08
N ASN A 89 13.73 9.37 23.62
CA ASN A 89 14.64 8.69 22.68
C ASN A 89 14.18 8.77 21.22
N THR A 90 13.01 9.36 20.95
CA THR A 90 12.46 9.52 19.60
C THR A 90 12.24 10.98 19.25
N ASN A 91 12.03 11.28 17.97
CA ASN A 91 11.68 12.62 17.55
C ASN A 91 10.29 13.00 18.07
N SER A 92 10.10 14.26 18.43
CA SER A 92 8.82 14.83 18.86
C SER A 92 7.66 14.67 17.87
N ASP A 93 7.98 14.42 16.60
CA ASP A 93 6.99 14.22 15.55
C ASP A 93 6.33 12.84 15.57
N ILE A 94 6.94 11.87 16.29
CA ILE A 94 6.39 10.52 16.41
C ILE A 94 5.43 10.49 17.61
N LYS A 95 4.19 10.11 17.31
CA LYS A 95 3.18 9.94 18.35
C LYS A 95 3.06 8.48 18.74
N TRP A 96 3.23 8.20 20.03
CA TRP A 96 3.13 6.86 20.57
C TRP A 96 1.75 6.64 21.21
N ALA A 97 1.14 5.51 20.86
CA ALA A 97 -0.16 5.10 21.39
C ALA A 97 -0.06 3.71 22.05
N PRO A 98 -0.43 3.57 23.32
CA PRO A 98 -0.48 2.29 24.01
C PRO A 98 -1.69 1.48 23.53
N ARG A 99 -1.55 0.15 23.44
CA ARG A 99 -2.64 -0.76 23.15
C ARG A 99 -2.61 -2.01 24.00
N ILE A 100 -3.78 -2.55 24.26
CA ILE A 100 -3.95 -3.91 24.75
C ILE A 100 -4.73 -4.68 23.70
N ARG A 101 -4.14 -5.78 23.22
CA ARG A 101 -4.75 -6.71 22.26
C ARG A 101 -5.07 -8.00 22.98
N TRP A 102 -6.31 -8.40 22.89
CA TRP A 102 -6.79 -9.59 23.57
C TRP A 102 -7.70 -10.43 22.68
N GLY A 103 -7.80 -11.71 23.01
CA GLY A 103 -8.78 -12.62 22.43
C GLY A 103 -9.75 -13.09 23.51
N ALA A 104 -11.03 -13.19 23.17
CA ALA A 104 -12.03 -13.65 24.10
C ALA A 104 -13.23 -14.28 23.36
N LEU A 105 -14.11 -14.93 24.13
CA LEU A 105 -15.44 -15.25 23.68
C LEU A 105 -16.39 -14.14 24.10
N LEU A 106 -17.16 -13.62 23.18
CA LEU A 106 -18.26 -12.70 23.45
C LEU A 106 -19.54 -13.50 23.62
N ASP A 107 -20.10 -13.48 24.81
CA ASP A 107 -21.34 -14.12 25.17
C ASP A 107 -22.50 -13.12 25.16
N VAL A 108 -23.56 -13.49 24.46
CA VAL A 108 -24.79 -12.68 24.39
C VAL A 108 -25.88 -13.43 25.16
N PRO A 109 -26.21 -12.95 26.39
CA PRO A 109 -27.22 -13.62 27.21
C PRO A 109 -28.63 -13.39 26.65
N ASP A 110 -29.52 -14.32 26.97
CA ASP A 110 -30.97 -14.17 26.80
C ASP A 110 -31.59 -13.34 27.93
N ILE A 111 -32.92 -13.15 27.92
CA ILE A 111 -33.65 -12.38 28.94
C ILE A 111 -33.51 -13.02 30.34
N ASN A 112 -33.23 -14.31 30.42
CA ASN A 112 -33.07 -15.07 31.65
C ASN A 112 -31.61 -15.14 32.14
N GLY A 113 -30.67 -14.53 31.40
CA GLY A 113 -29.25 -14.58 31.73
C GLY A 113 -28.50 -15.83 31.20
N ASN A 114 -29.18 -16.71 30.46
CA ASN A 114 -28.53 -17.88 29.87
C ASN A 114 -27.85 -17.49 28.55
N THR A 115 -26.75 -18.15 28.23
CA THR A 115 -26.06 -17.98 26.96
C THR A 115 -26.99 -18.28 25.78
N LYS A 116 -27.22 -17.29 24.94
CA LYS A 116 -27.99 -17.43 23.70
C LYS A 116 -27.10 -17.63 22.48
N LEU A 117 -26.06 -16.86 22.37
CA LEU A 117 -25.07 -16.90 21.28
C LEU A 117 -23.69 -16.60 21.83
N GLN A 118 -22.70 -17.32 21.34
CA GLN A 118 -21.28 -17.05 21.64
C GLN A 118 -20.48 -17.00 20.34
N THR A 119 -19.47 -16.14 20.31
CA THR A 119 -18.53 -16.08 19.19
C THR A 119 -17.14 -15.65 19.66
N PRO A 120 -16.07 -16.19 19.06
CA PRO A 120 -14.73 -15.69 19.31
C PRO A 120 -14.56 -14.29 18.70
N VAL A 121 -14.06 -13.37 19.51
CA VAL A 121 -13.81 -11.98 19.15
C VAL A 121 -12.35 -11.61 19.34
N VAL A 122 -11.97 -10.57 18.64
CA VAL A 122 -10.68 -9.91 18.75
C VAL A 122 -10.93 -8.56 19.41
N GLY A 123 -10.37 -8.38 20.58
CA GLY A 123 -10.47 -7.12 21.29
C GLY A 123 -9.25 -6.25 21.09
N MET A 124 -9.49 -4.95 21.01
CA MET A 124 -8.49 -3.91 21.03
C MET A 124 -8.92 -2.85 22.05
N ALA A 125 -8.02 -2.55 22.97
CA ALA A 125 -8.21 -1.46 23.89
C ALA A 125 -7.26 -0.32 23.57
N LEU A 126 -7.81 0.86 23.54
CA LEU A 126 -7.11 2.12 23.24
C LEU A 126 -7.77 3.25 24.03
N ASP A 127 -7.11 4.39 24.12
CA ASP A 127 -7.67 5.55 24.81
C ASP A 127 -8.89 6.08 24.05
N LEU A 128 -10.08 5.73 24.51
CA LEU A 128 -11.37 6.15 23.93
C LEU A 128 -12.03 7.27 24.69
N LYS A 129 -11.73 7.43 25.98
CA LYS A 129 -12.43 8.35 26.88
C LYS A 129 -11.82 9.74 26.95
N SER A 130 -10.55 9.91 26.58
CA SER A 130 -9.91 11.23 26.57
C SER A 130 -10.55 12.12 25.51
N SER A 131 -10.95 13.33 25.91
CA SER A 131 -11.61 14.30 25.03
C SER A 131 -10.79 14.70 23.80
N ASP A 132 -9.46 14.53 23.87
CA ASP A 132 -8.50 14.84 22.80
C ASP A 132 -7.69 13.61 22.36
N SER A 133 -8.28 12.42 22.45
CA SER A 133 -7.62 11.17 22.10
C SER A 133 -7.04 11.20 20.70
N PHE A 134 -5.73 10.97 20.61
CA PHE A 134 -5.03 10.84 19.34
C PHE A 134 -5.56 9.65 18.52
N GLU A 135 -5.86 8.53 19.18
CA GLU A 135 -6.34 7.31 18.55
C GLU A 135 -7.74 7.50 17.94
N VAL A 136 -8.65 8.15 18.65
CA VAL A 136 -10.01 8.43 18.16
C VAL A 136 -9.97 9.28 16.88
N LYS A 137 -9.12 10.33 16.87
CA LYS A 137 -8.96 11.23 15.72
C LYS A 137 -8.28 10.50 14.55
N ARG A 138 -7.21 9.78 14.82
CA ARG A 138 -6.42 9.07 13.80
C ARG A 138 -7.23 7.98 13.11
N LEU A 139 -7.97 7.18 13.87
CA LEU A 139 -8.83 6.12 13.35
C LEU A 139 -10.17 6.64 12.81
N ARG A 140 -10.43 7.95 12.95
CA ARG A 140 -11.71 8.58 12.58
C ARG A 140 -12.90 7.80 13.13
N LEU A 141 -12.81 7.39 14.39
CA LEU A 141 -13.82 6.52 14.99
C LEU A 141 -15.19 7.18 15.06
N VAL A 142 -15.25 8.50 15.26
CA VAL A 142 -16.51 9.25 15.27
C VAL A 142 -17.20 9.21 13.91
N GLU A 143 -16.44 9.36 12.82
CA GLU A 143 -16.94 9.31 11.44
C GLU A 143 -17.32 7.87 11.02
N SER A 144 -16.64 6.88 11.59
CA SER A 144 -16.86 5.45 11.33
C SER A 144 -18.04 4.88 12.13
N LEU A 145 -18.60 5.64 13.05
CA LEU A 145 -19.72 5.24 13.91
C LEU A 145 -21.01 5.25 13.09
N LEU A 146 -21.61 4.09 12.88
CA LEU A 146 -22.89 3.98 12.16
C LEU A 146 -24.10 4.22 13.08
N LYS A 147 -24.02 3.80 14.34
CA LYS A 147 -25.09 3.96 15.34
C LYS A 147 -24.49 4.07 16.74
N GLY A 148 -25.16 4.82 17.62
CA GLY A 148 -24.77 4.95 19.02
C GLY A 148 -23.71 6.00 19.26
N LYS A 149 -22.80 5.76 20.23
CA LYS A 149 -21.75 6.67 20.68
C LYS A 149 -20.46 5.90 20.99
N LEU A 150 -19.34 6.61 21.14
CA LEU A 150 -18.11 6.03 21.68
C LEU A 150 -18.24 5.82 23.22
N PRO A 151 -17.45 4.91 23.81
CA PRO A 151 -17.42 4.67 25.24
C PRO A 151 -17.06 5.94 26.01
N LEU A 152 -17.88 6.32 26.98
CA LEU A 152 -17.67 7.46 27.90
C LEU A 152 -17.63 7.01 29.34
N SER A 153 -18.39 5.95 29.65
CA SER A 153 -18.51 5.40 31.01
C SER A 153 -17.71 4.10 31.14
N LYS A 154 -17.58 3.62 32.38
CA LYS A 154 -16.92 2.35 32.65
C LYS A 154 -17.70 1.18 32.03
N ASN A 155 -16.99 0.16 31.53
CA ASN A 155 -17.56 -1.05 30.96
C ASN A 155 -18.54 -0.78 29.79
N GLU A 156 -18.27 0.25 28.98
CA GLU A 156 -18.90 0.46 27.70
C GLU A 156 -18.02 -0.07 26.56
N MET A 157 -18.62 -0.63 25.50
CA MET A 157 -17.90 -1.12 24.35
C MET A 157 -18.54 -0.72 23.03
N VAL A 158 -17.71 -0.69 21.99
CA VAL A 158 -18.12 -0.54 20.59
C VAL A 158 -17.74 -1.78 19.83
N ILE A 159 -18.63 -2.28 18.98
CA ILE A 159 -18.41 -3.50 18.19
C ILE A 159 -18.54 -3.24 16.70
N GLY A 160 -17.92 -4.10 15.90
CA GLY A 160 -18.06 -4.06 14.44
C GLY A 160 -19.51 -4.27 14.03
N ASN A 161 -19.96 -3.50 13.02
CA ASN A 161 -21.37 -3.54 12.60
C ASN A 161 -21.82 -4.92 12.12
N GLN A 162 -20.97 -5.66 11.41
CA GLN A 162 -21.31 -7.02 10.96
C GLN A 162 -21.36 -8.02 12.12
N LEU A 163 -20.51 -7.83 13.16
CA LEU A 163 -20.59 -8.62 14.39
C LEU A 163 -21.93 -8.38 15.09
N ALA A 164 -22.35 -7.09 15.24
CA ALA A 164 -23.63 -6.74 15.82
C ALA A 164 -24.81 -7.40 15.09
N GLN A 165 -24.78 -7.38 13.74
CA GLN A 165 -25.82 -7.99 12.92
C GLN A 165 -25.85 -9.51 13.05
N SER A 166 -24.70 -10.18 13.05
CA SER A 166 -24.60 -11.64 13.16
C SER A 166 -25.11 -12.19 14.48
N LEU A 167 -24.84 -11.46 15.56
CA LEU A 167 -25.26 -11.81 16.92
C LEU A 167 -26.61 -11.18 17.32
N LYS A 168 -27.21 -10.37 16.43
CA LYS A 168 -28.48 -9.64 16.68
C LYS A 168 -28.42 -8.79 17.95
N ILE A 169 -27.28 -8.14 18.20
CA ILE A 169 -27.05 -7.28 19.36
C ILE A 169 -27.71 -5.91 19.11
N SER A 170 -28.40 -5.40 20.12
CA SER A 170 -29.00 -4.08 20.14
C SER A 170 -28.14 -3.08 20.96
N LEU A 171 -28.27 -1.79 20.65
CA LEU A 171 -27.64 -0.75 21.47
C LEU A 171 -28.19 -0.78 22.90
N GLY A 172 -27.31 -0.62 23.89
CA GLY A 172 -27.64 -0.70 25.30
C GLY A 172 -27.71 -2.12 25.85
N GLN A 173 -27.54 -3.15 25.02
CA GLN A 173 -27.52 -4.53 25.45
C GLN A 173 -26.23 -4.85 26.19
N SER A 174 -26.35 -5.58 27.33
CA SER A 174 -25.22 -6.12 28.07
C SER A 174 -24.75 -7.42 27.40
N VAL A 175 -23.44 -7.58 27.28
CA VAL A 175 -22.74 -8.77 26.76
C VAL A 175 -21.60 -9.12 27.72
N THR A 176 -21.23 -10.39 27.79
CA THR A 176 -20.15 -10.84 28.68
C THR A 176 -18.90 -11.15 27.86
N VAL A 177 -17.78 -10.60 28.27
CA VAL A 177 -16.44 -10.90 27.73
C VAL A 177 -15.84 -12.01 28.60
N LEU A 178 -15.59 -13.17 27.98
CA LEU A 178 -14.96 -14.33 28.62
C LEU A 178 -13.56 -14.49 28.07
N GLY A 179 -12.54 -14.20 28.86
CA GLY A 179 -11.15 -14.20 28.42
C GLY A 179 -10.19 -14.72 29.49
N GLN A 180 -8.90 -14.58 29.21
CA GLN A 180 -7.82 -14.87 30.13
C GLN A 180 -7.27 -13.57 30.71
N SER A 181 -7.01 -13.53 32.03
CA SER A 181 -6.35 -12.41 32.69
C SER A 181 -4.82 -12.45 32.47
N PHE A 182 -4.17 -11.38 32.89
CA PHE A 182 -2.70 -11.29 32.92
C PHE A 182 -2.07 -12.42 33.75
N ASP A 183 -2.69 -12.80 34.87
CA ASP A 183 -2.22 -13.86 35.77
C ASP A 183 -2.56 -15.29 35.27
N GLY A 184 -3.13 -15.40 34.06
CA GLY A 184 -3.53 -16.70 33.49
C GLY A 184 -4.89 -17.23 33.99
N GLY A 185 -5.60 -16.50 34.84
CA GLY A 185 -6.94 -16.83 35.31
C GLY A 185 -8.02 -16.59 34.24
N LEU A 186 -9.22 -17.13 34.48
CA LEU A 186 -10.39 -16.84 33.67
C LEU A 186 -11.06 -15.55 34.15
N VAL A 187 -11.40 -14.69 33.20
CA VAL A 187 -12.15 -13.44 33.46
C VAL A 187 -13.50 -13.51 32.77
N ALA A 188 -14.53 -13.08 33.49
CA ALA A 188 -15.86 -12.85 32.96
C ALA A 188 -16.30 -11.46 33.40
N ASP A 189 -16.39 -10.51 32.48
CA ASP A 189 -16.82 -9.15 32.78
C ASP A 189 -17.92 -8.68 31.83
N ASN A 190 -18.85 -7.90 32.32
CA ASN A 190 -20.00 -7.45 31.56
C ASN A 190 -19.76 -6.06 31.00
N TYR A 191 -20.06 -5.93 29.72
CA TYR A 191 -19.95 -4.69 28.97
C TYR A 191 -21.27 -4.31 28.31
N THR A 192 -21.58 -3.01 28.30
CA THR A 192 -22.72 -2.47 27.58
C THR A 192 -22.31 -2.04 26.18
N VAL A 193 -22.98 -2.56 25.15
CA VAL A 193 -22.71 -2.17 23.77
C VAL A 193 -23.34 -0.82 23.47
N VAL A 194 -22.52 0.23 23.33
CA VAL A 194 -22.97 1.61 23.15
C VAL A 194 -22.85 2.12 21.70
N GLY A 195 -22.16 1.40 20.82
CA GLY A 195 -21.99 1.83 19.44
C GLY A 195 -21.64 0.71 18.48
N PHE A 196 -21.98 0.94 17.21
CA PHE A 196 -21.62 0.07 16.09
C PHE A 196 -20.73 0.85 15.14
N VAL A 197 -19.53 0.32 14.86
CA VAL A 197 -18.52 0.93 14.00
C VAL A 197 -18.32 0.13 12.72
N LYS A 198 -18.09 0.83 11.62
CA LYS A 198 -17.61 0.24 10.35
C LYS A 198 -16.13 0.57 10.19
N PHE A 199 -15.27 -0.45 10.30
CA PHE A 199 -13.81 -0.30 10.15
C PHE A 199 -13.39 -0.16 8.67
N GLY A 200 -14.28 -0.48 7.73
CA GLY A 200 -13.94 -0.53 6.30
C GLY A 200 -13.13 -1.77 5.90
N VAL A 201 -12.96 -2.72 6.82
CA VAL A 201 -12.36 -4.04 6.60
C VAL A 201 -13.32 -5.10 7.10
N THR A 202 -13.83 -5.90 6.20
CA THR A 202 -14.84 -6.91 6.51
C THR A 202 -14.43 -7.88 7.63
N ALA A 203 -13.14 -8.26 7.69
CA ALA A 203 -12.64 -9.16 8.74
C ALA A 203 -12.73 -8.52 10.14
N MET A 204 -12.43 -7.22 10.24
CA MET A 204 -12.55 -6.47 11.49
C MET A 204 -14.02 -6.23 11.85
N ASP A 205 -14.84 -5.84 10.88
CA ASP A 205 -16.29 -5.61 11.09
C ASP A 205 -17.01 -6.84 11.63
N LYS A 206 -16.49 -8.06 11.35
CA LYS A 206 -17.07 -9.33 11.79
C LYS A 206 -16.60 -9.78 13.18
N LYS A 207 -15.46 -9.32 13.67
CA LYS A 207 -14.83 -9.90 14.86
C LYS A 207 -14.28 -8.87 15.87
N MET A 208 -14.17 -7.61 15.47
CA MET A 208 -13.50 -6.60 16.30
C MET A 208 -14.44 -6.01 17.36
N VAL A 209 -13.88 -5.90 18.55
CA VAL A 209 -14.47 -5.21 19.70
C VAL A 209 -13.49 -4.16 20.19
N LEU A 210 -13.97 -2.94 20.47
CA LEU A 210 -13.19 -1.85 21.04
C LEU A 210 -13.69 -1.53 22.44
N ILE A 211 -12.75 -1.45 23.37
CA ILE A 211 -12.99 -0.99 24.75
C ILE A 211 -11.96 0.08 25.12
N ASP A 212 -12.25 0.81 26.17
CA ASP A 212 -11.28 1.79 26.69
C ASP A 212 -10.07 1.09 27.33
N LEU A 213 -8.89 1.71 27.23
CA LEU A 213 -7.63 1.16 27.73
C LEU A 213 -7.68 0.86 29.23
N ILE A 214 -8.22 1.81 30.01
CA ILE A 214 -8.31 1.66 31.46
C ILE A 214 -9.30 0.55 31.82
N ASP A 215 -10.41 0.43 31.10
CA ASP A 215 -11.37 -0.65 31.34
C ASP A 215 -10.72 -2.02 31.04
N ALA A 216 -9.95 -2.14 29.96
CA ALA A 216 -9.20 -3.36 29.68
C ALA A 216 -8.18 -3.70 30.77
N GLN A 217 -7.42 -2.69 31.23
CA GLN A 217 -6.48 -2.88 32.34
C GLN A 217 -7.15 -3.40 33.59
N ASN A 218 -8.31 -2.88 33.90
CA ASN A 218 -9.08 -3.34 35.05
C ASN A 218 -9.64 -4.75 34.86
N THR A 219 -10.25 -5.03 33.69
CA THR A 219 -10.86 -6.34 33.41
C THR A 219 -9.83 -7.46 33.37
N PHE A 220 -8.67 -7.22 32.76
CA PHE A 220 -7.64 -8.25 32.56
C PHE A 220 -6.53 -8.23 33.62
N TYR A 221 -6.67 -7.43 34.69
CA TYR A 221 -5.69 -7.26 35.79
C TYR A 221 -4.29 -6.83 35.27
N MET A 222 -4.26 -5.86 34.34
CA MET A 222 -3.07 -5.34 33.65
C MET A 222 -2.72 -3.92 34.12
N GLU A 223 -2.70 -3.65 35.42
CA GLU A 223 -2.38 -2.32 35.95
C GLU A 223 -1.01 -1.84 35.42
N ASP A 224 -0.97 -0.61 34.88
CA ASP A 224 0.23 -0.01 34.25
C ASP A 224 0.95 -0.90 33.21
N THR A 225 0.18 -1.77 32.53
CA THR A 225 0.71 -2.76 31.57
C THR A 225 -0.02 -2.63 30.23
N VAL A 226 0.71 -2.81 29.13
CA VAL A 226 0.17 -2.80 27.76
C VAL A 226 0.82 -3.91 26.93
N THR A 227 0.13 -4.40 25.92
CA THR A 227 0.69 -5.41 25.04
C THR A 227 1.73 -4.83 24.10
N ASP A 228 1.48 -3.61 23.60
CA ASP A 228 2.37 -2.95 22.63
C ASP A 228 2.17 -1.43 22.61
N TRP A 229 3.21 -0.76 22.14
CA TRP A 229 3.22 0.66 21.82
C TRP A 229 3.33 0.84 20.32
N LEU A 230 2.41 1.59 19.73
CA LEU A 230 2.42 1.89 18.31
C LEU A 230 2.91 3.32 18.06
N GLY A 231 3.96 3.44 17.27
CA GLY A 231 4.53 4.72 16.83
C GLY A 231 4.01 5.14 15.47
N TYR A 232 3.50 6.36 15.38
CA TYR A 232 2.94 6.93 14.16
C TYR A 232 3.73 8.14 13.73
N PHE A 233 4.22 8.09 12.48
CA PHE A 233 4.91 9.18 11.83
C PHE A 233 3.94 10.13 11.10
N PRO A 234 4.36 11.39 10.87
CA PRO A 234 3.63 12.26 9.96
C PRO A 234 3.65 11.71 8.52
N PRO A 235 2.69 12.11 7.67
CA PRO A 235 2.51 11.56 6.31
C PRO A 235 3.71 11.71 5.36
N SER A 236 4.70 12.54 5.70
CA SER A 236 5.90 12.78 4.89
C SER A 236 6.99 11.72 5.01
N PHE A 237 6.86 10.76 5.93
CA PHE A 237 7.85 9.72 6.15
C PHE A 237 7.69 8.57 5.16
N ASN A 238 8.80 7.83 4.91
CA ASN A 238 8.86 6.65 4.03
C ASN A 238 9.45 5.43 4.76
N PHE A 239 9.45 4.28 4.10
CA PHE A 239 9.94 3.03 4.71
C PHE A 239 11.40 3.07 5.18
N THR A 240 12.27 3.81 4.49
CA THR A 240 13.69 3.96 4.88
C THR A 240 13.78 4.65 6.24
N ASN A 241 13.04 5.74 6.42
CA ASN A 241 13.00 6.46 7.68
C ASN A 241 12.50 5.59 8.84
N TYR A 242 11.52 4.70 8.59
CA TYR A 242 11.02 3.80 9.62
C TYR A 242 12.10 2.82 10.10
N VAL A 243 12.88 2.27 9.17
CA VAL A 243 13.99 1.36 9.50
C VAL A 243 15.11 2.07 10.26
N ASP A 244 15.48 3.27 9.85
CA ASP A 244 16.54 4.05 10.50
C ASP A 244 16.15 4.41 11.94
N VAL A 245 14.92 4.89 12.16
CA VAL A 245 14.42 5.20 13.50
C VAL A 245 14.31 3.94 14.35
N LYS A 246 13.81 2.82 13.80
CA LYS A 246 13.79 1.52 14.50
C LYS A 246 15.19 1.13 14.98
N ASN A 247 16.19 1.21 14.12
CA ASN A 247 17.56 0.83 14.46
C ASN A 247 18.13 1.72 15.57
N LYS A 248 17.85 3.03 15.54
CA LYS A 248 18.23 3.96 16.59
C LYS A 248 17.57 3.63 17.93
N ILE A 249 16.27 3.33 17.91
CA ILE A 249 15.53 2.96 19.12
C ILE A 249 16.10 1.65 19.70
N ASN A 250 16.29 0.62 18.86
CA ASN A 250 16.84 -0.67 19.32
C ASN A 250 18.25 -0.53 19.89
N PHE A 251 19.08 0.35 19.32
CA PHE A 251 20.40 0.65 19.88
C PHE A 251 20.30 1.23 21.30
N ASN A 252 19.39 2.19 21.51
CA ASN A 252 19.15 2.78 22.82
C ASN A 252 18.49 1.78 23.80
N LEU A 253 17.57 0.93 23.31
CA LEU A 253 16.95 -0.12 24.10
C LEU A 253 17.98 -1.09 24.70
N ASN A 254 19.00 -1.49 23.94
CA ASN A 254 20.06 -2.36 24.42
C ASN A 254 20.82 -1.79 25.66
N THR A 255 20.80 -0.46 25.80
CA THR A 255 21.36 0.20 26.98
C THR A 255 20.34 0.23 28.12
N TRP A 256 19.09 0.48 27.82
CA TRP A 256 18.00 0.56 28.81
C TRP A 256 17.68 -0.81 29.43
N ILE A 257 17.75 -1.90 28.67
CA ILE A 257 17.56 -3.27 29.16
C ILE A 257 18.58 -3.64 30.26
N LYS A 258 19.75 -2.99 30.30
CA LYS A 258 20.75 -3.22 31.37
C LYS A 258 20.32 -2.64 32.73
N THR A 259 19.44 -1.65 32.72
CA THR A 259 18.86 -1.01 33.91
C THR A 259 17.35 -0.86 33.69
N PRO A 260 16.63 -2.00 33.70
CA PRO A 260 15.21 -2.00 33.36
C PRO A 260 14.36 -1.36 34.46
N PRO A 261 13.14 -0.92 34.14
CA PRO A 261 12.12 -0.59 35.16
C PRO A 261 11.95 -1.74 36.15
N LYS A 262 11.59 -1.40 37.39
CA LYS A 262 11.45 -2.39 38.49
C LYS A 262 10.35 -3.41 38.21
N ASP A 263 9.35 -3.02 37.47
CA ASP A 263 8.15 -3.80 37.21
C ASP A 263 8.29 -4.75 36.01
N TRP A 264 9.45 -4.67 35.31
CA TRP A 264 9.75 -5.63 34.23
C TRP A 264 10.18 -6.98 34.80
N ALA A 265 9.67 -8.06 34.19
CA ALA A 265 10.11 -9.40 34.47
C ALA A 265 11.55 -9.62 33.94
N LYS A 266 12.26 -10.60 34.51
CA LYS A 266 13.63 -10.91 34.07
C LYS A 266 13.71 -11.37 32.62
N ASP A 267 12.63 -11.92 32.11
CA ASP A 267 12.52 -12.47 30.77
C ASP A 267 11.92 -11.48 29.78
N ASP A 268 11.64 -10.23 30.21
CA ASP A 268 11.15 -9.18 29.33
C ASP A 268 12.27 -8.70 28.40
N ILE A 269 12.03 -8.84 27.08
CA ILE A 269 12.95 -8.43 26.03
C ILE A 269 12.18 -7.49 25.09
N PRO A 270 12.09 -6.20 25.41
CA PRO A 270 11.43 -5.25 24.53
C PRO A 270 12.21 -5.11 23.21
N ILE A 271 11.50 -5.16 22.11
CA ILE A 271 12.02 -4.96 20.76
C ILE A 271 11.19 -3.93 20.02
N THR A 272 11.85 -3.15 19.18
CA THR A 272 11.14 -2.26 18.26
C THR A 272 11.18 -2.85 16.86
N LEU A 273 10.02 -2.95 16.27
CA LEU A 273 9.79 -3.43 14.91
C LEU A 273 9.34 -2.27 14.03
N SER A 274 9.79 -2.25 12.79
CA SER A 274 9.17 -1.41 11.75
C SER A 274 8.00 -2.16 11.12
N ILE A 275 7.16 -1.45 10.38
CA ILE A 275 6.09 -2.08 9.61
C ILE A 275 6.59 -3.17 8.67
N LEU A 276 7.82 -3.04 8.15
CA LEU A 276 8.43 -4.02 7.24
C LEU A 276 8.80 -5.34 7.93
N ASP A 277 8.99 -5.32 9.26
CA ASP A 277 9.34 -6.51 10.04
C ASP A 277 8.11 -7.31 10.46
N GLN A 278 6.91 -6.74 10.30
CA GLN A 278 5.65 -7.29 10.80
C GLN A 278 4.84 -7.95 9.69
N GLN A 279 4.08 -9.00 10.01
CA GLN A 279 3.11 -9.66 9.12
C GLN A 279 3.63 -9.98 7.71
N ASN A 280 4.93 -10.25 7.56
CA ASN A 280 5.60 -10.46 6.27
C ASN A 280 5.50 -9.29 5.27
N ILE A 281 5.18 -8.07 5.74
CA ILE A 281 5.04 -6.89 4.86
C ILE A 281 6.32 -6.64 4.07
N GLY A 282 7.49 -6.82 4.66
CA GLY A 282 8.77 -6.67 3.95
C GLY A 282 8.92 -7.61 2.76
N SER A 283 8.49 -8.87 2.88
CA SER A 283 8.48 -9.82 1.75
C SER A 283 7.40 -9.47 0.73
N MET A 284 6.25 -8.98 1.17
CA MET A 284 5.17 -8.49 0.29
C MET A 284 5.62 -7.29 -0.54
N VAL A 285 6.35 -6.33 0.06
CA VAL A 285 6.94 -5.18 -0.65
C VAL A 285 7.90 -5.63 -1.74
N LYS A 286 8.80 -6.59 -1.43
CA LYS A 286 9.73 -7.16 -2.43
C LYS A 286 8.98 -7.85 -3.57
N THR A 287 8.02 -8.70 -3.23
CA THR A 287 7.20 -9.43 -4.22
C THR A 287 6.40 -8.46 -5.09
N PHE A 288 5.80 -7.44 -4.49
CA PHE A 288 5.07 -6.40 -5.23
C PHE A 288 5.98 -5.67 -6.21
N THR A 289 7.19 -5.28 -5.78
CA THR A 289 8.17 -4.62 -6.65
C THR A 289 8.56 -5.49 -7.85
N LEU A 290 8.75 -6.81 -7.63
CA LEU A 290 9.04 -7.75 -8.71
C LEU A 290 7.86 -7.89 -9.68
N ILE A 291 6.63 -8.05 -9.16
CA ILE A 291 5.42 -8.14 -9.99
C ILE A 291 5.24 -6.85 -10.80
N LYS A 292 5.36 -5.69 -10.15
CA LYS A 292 5.30 -4.38 -10.80
C LYS A 292 6.30 -4.27 -11.95
N SER A 293 7.57 -4.62 -11.69
CA SER A 293 8.63 -4.60 -12.71
C SER A 293 8.36 -5.56 -13.86
N PHE A 294 7.84 -6.74 -13.58
CA PHE A 294 7.48 -7.74 -14.61
C PHE A 294 6.33 -7.23 -15.49
N VAL A 295 5.29 -6.66 -14.91
CA VAL A 295 4.17 -6.06 -15.64
C VAL A 295 4.65 -4.93 -16.54
N ILE A 296 5.47 -4.01 -16.03
CA ILE A 296 6.08 -2.92 -16.82
C ILE A 296 6.90 -3.51 -17.98
N GLY A 297 7.68 -4.57 -17.73
CA GLY A 297 8.46 -5.28 -18.74
C GLY A 297 7.60 -5.85 -19.87
N ILE A 298 6.46 -6.48 -19.54
CA ILE A 298 5.50 -6.98 -20.54
C ILE A 298 4.95 -5.84 -21.39
N PHE A 299 4.50 -4.75 -20.78
CA PHE A 299 3.97 -3.61 -21.54
C PHE A 299 5.05 -2.97 -22.44
N THR A 300 6.28 -2.84 -21.92
CA THR A 300 7.42 -2.36 -22.70
C THR A 300 7.67 -3.24 -23.92
N PHE A 301 7.66 -4.55 -23.73
CA PHE A 301 7.87 -5.51 -24.81
C PHE A 301 6.72 -5.46 -25.84
N LEU A 302 5.48 -5.38 -25.40
CA LEU A 302 4.33 -5.24 -26.31
C LEU A 302 4.38 -3.93 -27.11
N MET A 303 4.70 -2.81 -26.46
CA MET A 303 4.91 -1.53 -27.16
C MET A 303 6.04 -1.63 -28.20
N MET A 304 7.16 -2.25 -27.84
CA MET A 304 8.27 -2.46 -28.76
C MET A 304 7.88 -3.29 -29.98
N LEU A 305 7.10 -4.37 -29.79
CA LEU A 305 6.58 -5.22 -30.88
C LEU A 305 5.68 -4.44 -31.83
N VAL A 306 4.73 -3.65 -31.27
CA VAL A 306 3.81 -2.86 -32.08
C VAL A 306 4.55 -1.76 -32.86
N LEU A 307 5.50 -1.10 -32.19
CA LEU A 307 6.32 -0.05 -32.81
C LEU A 307 7.29 -0.62 -33.86
N TRP A 308 7.83 -1.81 -33.65
CA TRP A 308 8.60 -2.52 -34.66
C TRP A 308 7.76 -2.78 -35.90
N ASN A 309 6.56 -3.33 -35.77
CA ASN A 309 5.66 -3.58 -36.90
C ASN A 309 5.29 -2.27 -37.63
N ALA A 310 4.93 -1.21 -36.87
CA ALA A 310 4.67 0.11 -37.44
C ALA A 310 5.90 0.71 -38.14
N GLY A 311 7.09 0.51 -37.58
CA GLY A 311 8.36 0.95 -38.16
C GLY A 311 8.70 0.23 -39.49
N VAL A 312 8.45 -1.08 -39.54
CA VAL A 312 8.64 -1.87 -40.79
C VAL A 312 7.69 -1.36 -41.87
N LEU A 313 6.40 -1.19 -41.59
CA LEU A 313 5.42 -0.65 -42.53
C LEU A 313 5.83 0.76 -43.03
N SER A 314 6.19 1.66 -42.11
CA SER A 314 6.69 3.00 -42.45
C SER A 314 7.95 2.94 -43.31
N GLY A 315 8.86 2.01 -43.02
CA GLY A 315 10.09 1.83 -43.76
C GLY A 315 9.85 1.36 -45.20
N ILE A 316 8.89 0.45 -45.42
CA ILE A 316 8.52 0.00 -46.80
C ILE A 316 8.03 1.20 -47.60
N HIS A 317 7.22 2.08 -47.07
CA HIS A 317 6.75 3.28 -47.78
C HIS A 317 7.87 4.30 -48.06
N ARG A 318 9.00 4.25 -47.34
CA ARG A 318 10.16 5.15 -47.48
C ARG A 318 11.33 4.51 -48.23
N TYR A 319 11.13 3.36 -48.83
CA TYR A 319 12.19 2.58 -49.48
C TYR A 319 12.94 3.40 -50.54
N GLY A 320 12.21 4.13 -51.40
CA GLY A 320 12.80 4.99 -52.42
C GLY A 320 13.63 6.15 -51.84
N GLU A 321 13.17 6.78 -50.74
CA GLU A 321 13.93 7.85 -50.06
C GLU A 321 15.23 7.31 -49.45
N MET A 322 15.18 6.14 -48.82
CA MET A 322 16.34 5.50 -48.21
C MET A 322 17.33 5.03 -49.27
N GLY A 323 16.85 4.44 -50.38
CA GLY A 323 17.67 4.03 -51.50
C GLY A 323 18.40 5.20 -52.17
N LEU A 324 17.72 6.34 -52.33
CA LEU A 324 18.32 7.56 -52.86
C LEU A 324 19.45 8.10 -51.95
N ARG A 325 19.25 8.10 -50.62
CA ARG A 325 20.29 8.52 -49.66
C ARG A 325 21.51 7.60 -49.68
N LEU A 326 21.31 6.28 -49.82
CA LEU A 326 22.40 5.31 -49.97
C LEU A 326 23.14 5.53 -51.29
N ALA A 327 22.44 5.83 -52.39
CA ALA A 327 23.04 6.14 -53.70
C ALA A 327 23.89 7.43 -53.67
N PHE A 328 23.54 8.40 -52.79
CA PHE A 328 24.36 9.59 -52.51
C PHE A 328 25.55 9.33 -51.58
N GLY A 329 25.81 8.07 -51.19
CA GLY A 329 26.96 7.67 -50.37
C GLY A 329 26.75 7.78 -48.86
N GLU A 330 25.51 7.91 -48.37
CA GLU A 330 25.23 7.85 -46.96
C GLU A 330 25.40 6.42 -46.42
N SER A 331 26.13 6.22 -45.29
CA SER A 331 26.36 4.89 -44.76
C SER A 331 25.10 4.32 -44.08
N HIS A 332 24.92 3.00 -44.16
CA HIS A 332 23.79 2.31 -43.48
C HIS A 332 23.68 2.65 -41.99
N TRP A 333 24.81 2.71 -41.30
CA TRP A 333 24.82 3.06 -39.84
C TRP A 333 24.35 4.48 -39.58
N LYS A 334 24.69 5.43 -40.45
CA LYS A 334 24.24 6.81 -40.30
C LYS A 334 22.72 6.92 -40.50
N LEU A 335 22.19 6.12 -41.42
CA LEU A 335 20.75 6.06 -41.68
C LEU A 335 20.00 5.44 -40.49
N ILE A 336 20.48 4.31 -39.95
CA ILE A 336 19.92 3.67 -38.73
C ILE A 336 19.92 4.65 -37.56
N PHE A 337 21.04 5.35 -37.35
CA PHE A 337 21.15 6.35 -36.28
C PHE A 337 20.15 7.51 -36.44
N THR A 338 19.96 7.97 -37.71
CA THR A 338 18.98 9.03 -38.00
C THR A 338 17.55 8.58 -37.72
N LEU A 339 17.20 7.35 -38.05
CA LEU A 339 15.90 6.76 -37.74
C LEU A 339 15.73 6.51 -36.22
N GLY A 340 16.81 6.14 -35.53
CA GLY A 340 16.81 6.04 -34.07
C GLY A 340 16.53 7.38 -33.37
N ILE A 341 17.08 8.49 -33.89
CA ILE A 341 16.75 9.84 -33.39
C ILE A 341 15.28 10.18 -33.67
N GLU A 342 14.75 9.82 -34.83
CA GLU A 342 13.33 9.99 -35.16
C GLU A 342 12.46 9.23 -34.13
N GLY A 343 12.82 7.96 -33.83
CA GLY A 343 12.18 7.16 -32.78
C GLY A 343 12.26 7.79 -31.41
N LEU A 344 13.39 8.42 -31.07
CA LEU A 344 13.56 9.14 -29.80
C LEU A 344 12.56 10.31 -29.68
N PHE A 345 12.39 11.11 -30.73
CA PHE A 345 11.41 12.19 -30.74
C PHE A 345 9.97 11.69 -30.61
N ILE A 346 9.62 10.61 -31.32
CA ILE A 346 8.32 9.95 -31.21
C ILE A 346 8.10 9.48 -29.76
N GLY A 347 9.12 8.84 -29.19
CA GLY A 347 9.10 8.35 -27.81
C GLY A 347 8.88 9.48 -26.79
N ILE A 348 9.60 10.59 -26.92
CA ILE A 348 9.48 11.75 -26.02
C ILE A 348 8.08 12.36 -26.13
N LEU A 349 7.64 12.70 -27.36
CA LEU A 349 6.34 13.34 -27.55
C LEU A 349 5.18 12.44 -27.12
N GLY A 350 5.22 11.16 -27.49
CA GLY A 350 4.21 10.19 -27.09
C GLY A 350 4.19 9.97 -25.57
N SER A 351 5.37 9.93 -24.94
CA SER A 351 5.45 9.76 -23.49
C SER A 351 4.92 10.97 -22.72
N ILE A 352 5.20 12.20 -23.18
CA ILE A 352 4.66 13.41 -22.55
C ILE A 352 3.13 13.41 -22.59
N VAL A 353 2.57 13.18 -23.79
CA VAL A 353 1.09 13.15 -23.95
C VAL A 353 0.49 11.97 -23.18
N GLY A 354 1.15 10.80 -23.22
CA GLY A 354 0.74 9.62 -22.47
C GLY A 354 0.73 9.84 -20.94
N CYS A 355 1.75 10.53 -20.42
CA CYS A 355 1.81 10.90 -19.01
C CYS A 355 0.69 11.89 -18.61
N ILE A 356 0.35 12.83 -19.48
CA ILE A 356 -0.76 13.74 -19.21
C ILE A 356 -2.08 12.96 -19.13
N ILE A 357 -2.36 12.11 -20.10
CA ILE A 357 -3.60 11.32 -20.15
C ILE A 357 -3.65 10.31 -19.00
N GLY A 358 -2.60 9.50 -18.84
CA GLY A 358 -2.51 8.50 -17.79
C GLY A 358 -2.49 9.12 -16.39
N GLY A 359 -1.77 10.24 -16.22
CA GLY A 359 -1.74 10.99 -14.97
C GLY A 359 -3.09 11.58 -14.58
N THR A 360 -3.81 12.17 -15.54
CA THR A 360 -5.17 12.71 -15.31
C THR A 360 -6.14 11.60 -14.92
N PHE A 361 -6.07 10.44 -15.59
CA PHE A 361 -6.89 9.28 -15.25
C PHE A 361 -6.55 8.72 -13.87
N THR A 362 -5.27 8.62 -13.54
CA THR A 362 -4.81 8.19 -12.20
C THR A 362 -5.25 9.17 -11.11
N TRP A 363 -5.14 10.48 -11.39
CA TRP A 363 -5.61 11.51 -10.46
C TRP A 363 -7.12 11.40 -10.22
N TYR A 364 -7.91 11.18 -11.28
CA TYR A 364 -9.34 10.97 -11.16
C TYR A 364 -9.68 9.76 -10.27
N LEU A 365 -8.98 8.63 -10.46
CA LEU A 365 -9.14 7.44 -9.64
C LEU A 365 -8.63 7.63 -8.19
N GLN A 366 -7.66 8.50 -7.99
CA GLN A 366 -7.17 8.85 -6.66
C GLN A 366 -8.22 9.65 -5.86
N ASP A 367 -8.93 10.56 -6.51
CA ASP A 367 -9.92 11.43 -5.87
C ASP A 367 -11.23 10.66 -5.59
N ILE A 368 -11.81 10.02 -6.58
CA ILE A 368 -13.09 9.31 -6.44
C ILE A 368 -12.90 7.96 -5.74
N GLY A 369 -11.90 7.20 -6.13
CA GLY A 369 -11.71 5.82 -5.71
C GLY A 369 -12.67 4.84 -6.41
N LEU A 370 -12.35 3.56 -6.33
CA LEU A 370 -13.18 2.45 -6.80
C LEU A 370 -13.69 1.65 -5.62
N ASN A 371 -15.01 1.51 -5.50
CA ASN A 371 -15.59 0.64 -4.48
C ASN A 371 -15.46 -0.82 -4.92
N MET A 372 -14.55 -1.55 -4.26
CA MET A 372 -14.24 -2.96 -4.52
C MET A 372 -14.50 -3.86 -3.29
N GLY A 373 -15.24 -3.36 -2.30
CA GLY A 373 -15.47 -4.06 -1.03
C GLY A 373 -15.99 -5.48 -1.19
N ASP A 374 -16.91 -5.71 -2.13
CA ASP A 374 -17.46 -7.05 -2.40
C ASP A 374 -16.42 -8.01 -3.00
N ALA A 375 -15.49 -7.50 -3.80
CA ALA A 375 -14.44 -8.31 -4.43
C ALA A 375 -13.39 -8.78 -3.40
N PHE A 376 -13.04 -7.94 -2.43
CA PHE A 376 -12.02 -8.25 -1.42
C PHE A 376 -12.58 -8.82 -0.11
N SER A 377 -13.89 -8.78 0.10
CA SER A 377 -14.52 -9.26 1.34
C SER A 377 -14.20 -10.73 1.70
N LYS A 378 -13.84 -11.53 0.71
CA LYS A 378 -13.51 -12.96 0.86
C LYS A 378 -12.01 -13.23 0.97
N SER A 379 -11.15 -12.25 0.68
CA SER A 379 -9.70 -12.46 0.60
C SER A 379 -9.01 -12.52 1.97
N GLY A 380 -9.66 -12.08 3.05
CA GLY A 380 -9.03 -11.96 4.38
C GLY A 380 -7.96 -10.88 4.48
N LEU A 381 -7.69 -10.15 3.40
CA LEU A 381 -6.72 -9.06 3.39
C LEU A 381 -7.33 -7.78 3.98
N MET A 382 -6.51 -7.00 4.68
CA MET A 382 -6.90 -5.67 5.16
C MET A 382 -6.85 -4.65 4.01
N ILE A 383 -7.82 -4.73 3.12
CA ILE A 383 -7.97 -3.79 2.00
C ILE A 383 -9.22 -2.94 2.25
N ASN A 384 -9.09 -1.64 2.04
CA ASN A 384 -10.22 -0.73 2.15
C ASN A 384 -11.28 -1.05 1.10
N ASP A 385 -12.55 -0.96 1.46
CA ASP A 385 -13.68 -1.12 0.53
C ASP A 385 -13.56 -0.16 -0.66
N VAL A 386 -13.02 1.04 -0.45
CA VAL A 386 -12.74 2.03 -1.50
C VAL A 386 -11.23 2.06 -1.78
N VAL A 387 -10.86 1.50 -2.92
CA VAL A 387 -9.49 1.50 -3.42
C VAL A 387 -9.22 2.78 -4.20
N ARG A 388 -8.14 3.48 -3.89
CA ARG A 388 -7.71 4.71 -4.55
C ARG A 388 -6.40 4.49 -5.27
N ALA A 389 -6.27 4.98 -6.49
CA ALA A 389 -4.98 5.04 -7.17
C ALA A 389 -4.06 6.04 -6.47
N ARG A 390 -2.76 5.96 -6.70
CA ARG A 390 -1.77 6.89 -6.15
C ARG A 390 -0.89 7.45 -7.26
N LEU A 391 -0.92 8.77 -7.40
CA LEU A 391 -0.05 9.46 -8.34
C LEU A 391 1.33 9.66 -7.69
N THR A 392 2.36 9.10 -8.32
CA THR A 392 3.74 9.21 -7.82
C THR A 392 4.68 9.65 -8.94
N LEU A 393 5.74 10.39 -8.60
CA LEU A 393 6.77 10.75 -9.57
C LEU A 393 7.44 9.50 -10.17
N GLU A 394 7.63 8.48 -9.35
CA GLU A 394 8.17 7.19 -9.77
C GLU A 394 7.29 6.53 -10.85
N GLY A 395 5.96 6.58 -10.71
CA GLY A 395 5.01 6.08 -11.71
C GLY A 395 5.14 6.77 -13.07
N PHE A 396 5.38 8.08 -13.10
CA PHE A 396 5.67 8.79 -14.34
C PHE A 396 6.98 8.35 -14.98
N ILE A 397 8.05 8.23 -14.21
CA ILE A 397 9.36 7.75 -14.69
C ILE A 397 9.23 6.34 -15.26
N GLN A 398 8.48 5.46 -14.56
CA GLN A 398 8.20 4.09 -14.99
C GLN A 398 7.33 4.00 -16.25
N GLY A 399 6.64 5.05 -16.65
CA GLY A 399 5.95 5.17 -17.94
C GLY A 399 6.84 5.75 -19.04
N ILE A 400 7.57 6.83 -18.75
CA ILE A 400 8.40 7.56 -19.73
C ILE A 400 9.55 6.72 -20.25
N ILE A 401 10.31 6.07 -19.34
CA ILE A 401 11.50 5.30 -19.75
C ILE A 401 11.13 4.16 -20.70
N PRO A 402 10.14 3.28 -20.40
CA PRO A 402 9.68 2.27 -21.32
C PRO A 402 9.15 2.83 -22.64
N GLY A 403 8.42 3.95 -22.60
CA GLY A 403 7.89 4.59 -23.80
C GLY A 403 8.97 5.04 -24.77
N ILE A 404 10.02 5.72 -24.27
CA ILE A 404 11.16 6.14 -25.06
C ILE A 404 11.97 4.92 -25.52
N PHE A 405 12.26 4.00 -24.60
CA PHE A 405 13.06 2.81 -24.90
C PHE A 405 12.41 1.93 -25.99
N SER A 406 11.12 1.67 -25.89
CA SER A 406 10.37 0.86 -26.86
C SER A 406 10.32 1.54 -28.23
N SER A 407 10.18 2.86 -28.27
CA SER A 407 10.17 3.63 -29.53
C SER A 407 11.50 3.59 -30.24
N VAL A 408 12.60 3.82 -29.54
CA VAL A 408 13.96 3.79 -30.10
C VAL A 408 14.31 2.37 -30.56
N THR A 409 14.14 1.37 -29.71
CA THR A 409 14.47 -0.01 -30.02
C THR A 409 13.60 -0.58 -31.15
N GLY A 410 12.28 -0.33 -31.12
CA GLY A 410 11.37 -0.76 -32.19
C GLY A 410 11.75 -0.18 -33.54
N THR A 411 12.11 1.11 -33.60
CA THR A 411 12.56 1.77 -34.85
C THR A 411 13.91 1.23 -35.34
N ILE A 412 14.86 0.98 -34.44
CA ILE A 412 16.16 0.40 -34.80
C ILE A 412 15.99 -1.01 -35.35
N ILE A 413 15.22 -1.86 -34.68
CA ILE A 413 14.97 -3.25 -35.15
C ILE A 413 14.26 -3.23 -36.50
N ALA A 414 13.28 -2.34 -36.70
CA ALA A 414 12.62 -2.17 -38.00
C ALA A 414 13.61 -1.78 -39.08
N SER A 415 14.52 -0.84 -38.80
CA SER A 415 15.57 -0.41 -39.74
C SER A 415 16.50 -1.56 -40.14
N LEU A 416 16.95 -2.35 -39.15
CA LEU A 416 17.81 -3.51 -39.40
C LEU A 416 17.10 -4.58 -40.25
N ALA A 417 15.82 -4.82 -40.03
CA ALA A 417 15.03 -5.78 -40.80
C ALA A 417 14.88 -5.35 -42.27
N ILE A 418 14.75 -4.04 -42.51
CA ILE A 418 14.65 -3.46 -43.85
C ILE A 418 15.97 -3.64 -44.62
N PHE A 419 17.10 -3.32 -43.99
CA PHE A 419 18.43 -3.40 -44.64
C PHE A 419 18.94 -4.84 -44.86
N LYS A 420 18.40 -5.82 -44.17
CA LYS A 420 18.75 -7.24 -44.34
C LYS A 420 18.13 -7.84 -45.62
N ARG A 421 17.12 -7.19 -46.21
CA ARG A 421 16.60 -7.58 -47.53
C ARG A 421 17.60 -7.10 -48.60
N SER A 422 18.08 -8.02 -49.42
CA SER A 422 19.17 -7.76 -50.39
C SER A 422 18.86 -6.58 -51.31
N GLU A 423 19.89 -5.77 -51.60
CA GLU A 423 19.84 -4.63 -52.54
C GLU A 423 19.29 -4.99 -53.91
N ALA A 424 19.46 -6.24 -54.33
CA ALA A 424 18.95 -6.77 -55.63
C ALA A 424 17.41 -6.80 -55.72
N ASN A 425 16.70 -6.97 -54.60
CA ASN A 425 15.24 -6.90 -54.58
C ASN A 425 14.71 -5.46 -54.53
N LEU A 426 15.53 -4.52 -54.08
CA LEU A 426 15.24 -3.09 -54.06
C LEU A 426 15.11 -2.49 -55.46
N PHE A 427 15.97 -2.90 -56.40
CA PHE A 427 15.91 -2.43 -57.78
C PHE A 427 14.77 -3.08 -58.57
N ARG A 428 14.42 -4.32 -58.27
CA ARG A 428 13.38 -5.08 -59.02
C ARG A 428 11.96 -4.57 -58.74
N GLU A 429 11.69 -4.04 -57.52
CA GLU A 429 10.38 -3.47 -57.21
C GLU A 429 10.21 -2.05 -57.76
N LEU A 430 11.32 -1.32 -58.03
CA LEU A 430 11.28 -0.02 -58.67
C LEU A 430 11.06 -0.09 -60.20
N GLU A 431 11.36 -1.22 -60.83
CA GLU A 431 11.08 -1.45 -62.25
C GLU A 431 9.68 -2.04 -62.53
N ALA A 432 8.98 -2.53 -61.48
CA ALA A 432 7.68 -3.17 -61.62
C ALA A 432 6.49 -2.25 -61.22
N GLY A 433 6.72 -1.02 -60.80
CA GLY A 433 5.71 0.01 -60.50
C GLY A 433 5.83 1.21 -61.42
#